data_7aeb5bb8dff99522b029dfbda5f607f1
#
_entry.id   7aeb5bb8dff99522b029dfbda5f607f1
#
_cell.length_a   1.000
_cell.length_b   1.000
_cell.length_c   1.000
_cell.angle_alpha   90.00
_cell.angle_beta   90.00
_cell.angle_gamma   90.00
#
_symmetry.space_group_name_H-M   'P 1'
#
loop_
_entity.id
_entity.type
_entity.pdbx_description
1 polymer ?
#
loop_
_entity_poly.entity_id
_entity_poly.type
_entity_poly.pdbx_seq_one_letter_code
_entity_poly.pdbx_strand_id
1 'polypeptide(L)'
;KGFGFFQSKPASAFSPVCVTPDELGVAWTGGRINLPLITTYNGNEFGRVDAGKDLSFEFTDLIAHAARTRDLAAGTIIGSGTVSNENHDEVGSNCLAEKRMIETIRGGEATTRFMKPGDTIRFEMLNSDGKSIFGAIDQTVVAG
;
A
#
# COMPACT_ATOMS: atom_id res chain seq x y z
N LYS A 1 -5.36 25.05 -6.47
CA LYS A 1 -5.74 24.74 -7.81
C LYS A 1 -5.89 23.25 -8.02
N GLY A 2 -7.03 22.77 -8.39
CA GLY A 2 -7.30 21.46 -8.96
C GLY A 2 -7.29 20.25 -8.03
N PHE A 3 -6.23 19.94 -7.35
CA PHE A 3 -6.11 18.69 -6.59
C PHE A 3 -6.87 18.64 -5.26
N GLY A 4 -7.15 19.80 -4.64
CA GLY A 4 -7.78 19.80 -3.34
C GLY A 4 -7.06 18.93 -2.31
N PHE A 5 -5.72 18.93 -2.28
CA PHE A 5 -4.91 18.00 -1.48
C PHE A 5 -5.31 17.93 -0.02
N PHE A 6 -5.76 19.01 0.56
CA PHE A 6 -6.18 19.03 1.95
C PHE A 6 -7.50 18.27 2.14
N GLN A 7 -8.51 18.57 1.33
CA GLN A 7 -9.85 17.99 1.45
C GLN A 7 -9.94 16.57 0.87
N SER A 8 -9.09 16.24 -0.09
CA SER A 8 -9.07 14.93 -0.74
C SER A 8 -8.20 13.88 -0.03
N LYS A 9 -7.81 14.16 1.21
CA LYS A 9 -7.11 13.22 2.10
C LYS A 9 -8.08 12.71 3.17
N PRO A 10 -8.74 11.57 2.96
CA PRO A 10 -9.58 10.96 3.98
C PRO A 10 -8.75 10.51 5.18
N ALA A 11 -9.40 10.17 6.27
CA ALA A 11 -8.73 9.54 7.41
C ALA A 11 -7.99 8.27 6.97
N SER A 12 -6.78 8.08 7.50
CA SER A 12 -5.97 6.90 7.21
C SER A 12 -6.52 5.68 7.94
N ALA A 13 -6.51 4.54 7.26
CA ALA A 13 -6.77 3.24 7.86
C ALA A 13 -5.45 2.52 8.11
N PHE A 14 -5.39 1.79 9.21
CA PHE A 14 -4.23 1.01 9.62
C PHE A 14 -4.64 -0.44 9.86
N SER A 15 -3.68 -1.36 9.70
CA SER A 15 -3.86 -2.73 10.15
C SER A 15 -4.04 -2.78 11.67
N PRO A 16 -4.83 -3.74 12.20
CA PRO A 16 -5.14 -3.79 13.63
C PRO A 16 -3.95 -4.19 14.51
N VAL A 17 -2.89 -4.75 13.93
CA VAL A 17 -1.73 -5.26 14.65
C VAL A 17 -0.45 -4.59 14.13
N CYS A 18 0.41 -4.16 15.05
CA CYS A 18 1.79 -3.79 14.78
C CYS A 18 2.69 -4.95 15.20
N VAL A 19 3.71 -5.25 14.41
CA VAL A 19 4.73 -6.25 14.73
C VAL A 19 6.11 -5.61 14.69
N THR A 20 7.03 -6.17 15.47
CA THR A 20 8.44 -5.75 15.45
C THR A 20 9.16 -6.41 14.27
N PRO A 21 10.28 -5.86 13.77
CA PRO A 21 11.00 -6.45 12.64
C PRO A 21 11.44 -7.89 12.87
N ASP A 22 11.75 -8.28 14.11
CA ASP A 22 12.14 -9.65 14.45
C ASP A 22 10.98 -10.65 14.29
N GLU A 23 9.74 -10.24 14.48
CA GLU A 23 8.56 -11.08 14.21
C GLU A 23 8.38 -11.38 12.71
N LEU A 24 8.93 -10.55 11.84
CA LEU A 24 8.90 -10.76 10.40
C LEU A 24 9.98 -11.78 9.96
N GLY A 25 10.96 -12.05 10.81
CA GLY A 25 12.04 -13.00 10.54
C GLY A 25 12.74 -12.73 9.21
N VAL A 26 12.82 -13.73 8.36
CA VAL A 26 13.49 -13.66 7.05
C VAL A 26 12.80 -12.72 6.05
N ALA A 27 11.55 -12.35 6.31
CA ALA A 27 10.82 -11.39 5.47
C ALA A 27 11.29 -9.95 5.68
N TRP A 28 11.99 -9.66 6.80
CA TRP A 28 12.60 -8.36 7.03
C TRP A 28 14.08 -8.40 6.69
N THR A 29 14.51 -7.61 5.73
CA THR A 29 15.92 -7.51 5.33
C THR A 29 16.30 -6.06 5.04
N GLY A 30 17.29 -5.56 5.76
CA GLY A 30 17.75 -4.18 5.63
C GLY A 30 16.73 -3.17 6.14
N GLY A 31 15.86 -2.70 5.39
CA GLY A 31 14.75 -1.80 5.73
C GLY A 31 13.54 -2.12 4.88
N ARG A 32 13.42 -3.39 4.43
CA ARG A 32 12.40 -3.86 3.49
C ARG A 32 11.58 -4.98 4.07
N ILE A 33 10.31 -5.02 3.69
CA ILE A 33 9.41 -6.15 3.93
C ILE A 33 9.29 -6.92 2.61
N ASN A 34 9.87 -8.11 2.52
CA ASN A 34 9.86 -8.94 1.32
C ASN A 34 8.65 -9.89 1.34
N LEU A 35 7.48 -9.33 1.28
CA LEU A 35 6.19 -10.01 1.28
C LEU A 35 5.23 -9.33 0.32
N PRO A 36 4.34 -10.09 -0.32
CA PRO A 36 3.30 -9.51 -1.16
C PRO A 36 2.26 -8.77 -0.31
N LEU A 37 1.97 -7.53 -0.66
CA LEU A 37 0.77 -6.82 -0.25
C LEU A 37 -0.37 -7.25 -1.18
N ILE A 38 -1.35 -7.94 -0.62
CA ILE A 38 -2.50 -8.44 -1.36
C ILE A 38 -3.62 -7.43 -1.26
N THR A 39 -4.10 -7.00 -2.41
CA THR A 39 -5.25 -6.08 -2.52
C THR A 39 -6.42 -6.81 -3.15
N THR A 40 -7.55 -6.83 -2.46
CA THR A 40 -8.81 -7.35 -2.96
C THR A 40 -9.81 -6.21 -3.13
N TYR A 41 -10.36 -6.03 -4.32
CA TYR A 41 -11.35 -5.02 -4.63
C TYR A 41 -12.65 -5.68 -5.10
N ASN A 42 -13.74 -5.41 -4.40
CA ASN A 42 -15.05 -6.03 -4.64
C ASN A 42 -14.99 -7.57 -4.75
N GLY A 43 -14.24 -8.20 -3.84
CA GLY A 43 -14.10 -9.65 -3.78
C GLY A 43 -13.13 -10.27 -4.79
N ASN A 44 -12.51 -9.49 -5.66
CA ASN A 44 -11.54 -9.96 -6.65
C ASN A 44 -10.14 -9.48 -6.30
N GLU A 45 -9.12 -10.32 -6.51
CA GLU A 45 -7.73 -9.91 -6.36
C GLU A 45 -7.42 -8.81 -7.39
N PHE A 46 -7.01 -7.66 -6.90
CA PHE A 46 -6.67 -6.49 -7.70
C PHE A 46 -5.16 -6.35 -7.88
N GLY A 47 -4.41 -6.79 -6.89
CA GLY A 47 -2.96 -6.82 -6.92
C GLY A 47 -2.37 -7.70 -5.84
N ARG A 48 -1.19 -8.26 -6.14
CA ARG A 48 -0.35 -9.06 -5.25
C ARG A 48 1.10 -8.62 -5.43
N VAL A 49 1.38 -7.42 -4.96
CA VAL A 49 2.60 -6.67 -5.26
C VAL A 49 3.60 -6.87 -4.12
N ASP A 50 4.81 -7.30 -4.43
CA ASP A 50 5.86 -7.50 -3.43
C ASP A 50 6.35 -6.16 -2.88
N ALA A 51 6.24 -5.99 -1.55
CA ALA A 51 6.56 -4.73 -0.88
C ALA A 51 8.06 -4.48 -0.75
N GLY A 52 8.90 -5.48 -0.95
CA GLY A 52 10.37 -5.36 -0.89
C GLY A 52 11.04 -5.22 -2.25
N LYS A 53 10.31 -5.56 -3.34
CA LYS A 53 10.83 -5.54 -4.70
C LYS A 53 10.68 -4.14 -5.32
N ASP A 54 11.62 -3.77 -6.17
CA ASP A 54 11.61 -2.52 -6.96
C ASP A 54 11.52 -1.24 -6.12
N LEU A 55 11.89 -1.28 -4.85
CA LEU A 55 11.92 -0.13 -3.96
C LEU A 55 13.08 0.82 -4.31
N SER A 56 12.76 2.09 -4.51
CA SER A 56 13.76 3.16 -4.63
C SER A 56 14.34 3.58 -3.29
N PHE A 57 13.55 3.51 -2.20
CA PHE A 57 13.94 3.89 -0.84
C PHE A 57 13.44 2.87 0.17
N GLU A 58 14.31 2.43 1.04
CA GLU A 58 13.99 1.56 2.17
C GLU A 58 13.41 2.36 3.34
N PHE A 59 12.77 1.71 4.31
CA PHE A 59 12.27 2.40 5.50
C PHE A 59 13.38 3.08 6.30
N THR A 60 14.60 2.53 6.30
CA THR A 60 15.78 3.15 6.91
C THR A 60 16.13 4.48 6.26
N ASP A 61 16.03 4.58 4.92
CA ASP A 61 16.25 5.83 4.18
C ASP A 61 15.17 6.86 4.51
N LEU A 62 13.91 6.44 4.54
CA LEU A 62 12.77 7.30 4.84
C LEU A 62 12.83 7.87 6.26
N ILE A 63 13.19 7.04 7.24
CA ILE A 63 13.37 7.45 8.63
C ILE A 63 14.56 8.43 8.75
N ALA A 64 15.70 8.09 8.17
CA ALA A 64 16.87 8.95 8.17
C ALA A 64 16.59 10.31 7.50
N HIS A 65 15.86 10.30 6.38
CA HIS A 65 15.44 11.53 5.69
C HIS A 65 14.51 12.39 6.55
N ALA A 66 13.50 11.79 7.17
CA ALA A 66 12.55 12.52 8.03
C ALA A 66 13.25 13.12 9.26
N ALA A 67 14.19 12.38 9.87
CA ALA A 67 14.91 12.81 11.06
C ALA A 67 15.97 13.93 10.80
N ARG A 68 16.29 14.22 9.55
CA ARG A 68 17.27 15.28 9.22
C ARG A 68 16.86 16.67 9.64
N THR A 69 15.57 16.95 9.71
CA THR A 69 15.02 18.30 9.93
C THR A 69 14.12 18.39 11.15
N ARG A 70 13.87 17.28 11.83
CA ARG A 70 12.95 17.23 12.98
C ARG A 70 13.21 16.01 13.85
N ASP A 71 12.94 16.14 15.13
CA ASP A 71 12.91 15.01 16.04
C ASP A 71 11.66 14.16 15.78
N LEU A 72 11.84 12.85 15.76
CA LEU A 72 10.74 11.88 15.64
C LEU A 72 10.30 11.49 17.05
N ALA A 73 9.08 11.86 17.41
CA ALA A 73 8.50 11.51 18.71
C ALA A 73 8.02 10.06 18.74
N ALA A 74 7.84 9.52 19.95
CA ALA A 74 7.20 8.23 20.13
C ALA A 74 5.79 8.24 19.50
N GLY A 75 5.46 7.20 18.74
CA GLY A 75 4.20 7.11 18.01
C GLY A 75 4.25 7.75 16.60
N THR A 76 5.38 8.30 16.15
CA THR A 76 5.52 8.74 14.76
C THR A 76 5.38 7.55 13.81
N ILE A 77 4.53 7.71 12.79
CA ILE A 77 4.32 6.71 11.75
C ILE A 77 5.00 7.20 10.47
N ILE A 78 5.87 6.38 9.91
CA ILE A 78 6.53 6.62 8.63
C ILE A 78 5.92 5.65 7.61
N GLY A 79 5.27 6.18 6.59
CA GLY A 79 4.75 5.40 5.47
C GLY A 79 5.67 5.48 4.26
N SER A 80 5.79 4.37 3.52
CA SER A 80 6.35 4.39 2.18
C SER A 80 5.34 4.97 1.19
N GLY A 81 5.74 5.12 -0.07
CA GLY A 81 4.79 5.38 -1.15
C GLY A 81 3.95 4.15 -1.52
N THR A 82 3.22 4.24 -2.61
CA THR A 82 2.48 3.10 -3.19
C THR A 82 3.42 1.93 -3.43
N VAL A 83 3.01 0.74 -2.97
CA VAL A 83 3.72 -0.51 -3.28
C VAL A 83 3.40 -0.89 -4.71
N SER A 84 4.41 -0.91 -5.58
CA SER A 84 4.28 -1.27 -6.99
C SER A 84 5.52 -2.00 -7.50
N ASN A 85 5.33 -2.86 -8.51
CA ASN A 85 6.42 -3.57 -9.15
C ASN A 85 6.43 -3.32 -10.66
N GLU A 86 7.61 -3.43 -11.27
CA GLU A 86 7.77 -3.23 -12.72
C GLU A 86 6.94 -4.22 -13.53
N ASN A 87 6.80 -5.46 -13.05
CA ASN A 87 6.00 -6.51 -13.68
C ASN A 87 4.50 -6.41 -13.34
N HIS A 88 3.94 -5.21 -13.32
CA HIS A 88 2.55 -4.93 -12.96
C HIS A 88 1.50 -5.69 -13.78
N ASP A 89 1.85 -6.22 -14.95
CA ASP A 89 0.96 -7.06 -15.76
C ASP A 89 0.69 -8.42 -15.13
N GLU A 90 1.65 -8.92 -14.33
CA GLU A 90 1.56 -10.21 -13.65
C GLU A 90 0.98 -10.06 -12.25
N VAL A 91 1.44 -9.05 -11.52
CA VAL A 91 1.15 -8.88 -10.10
C VAL A 91 0.01 -7.88 -9.81
N GLY A 92 -0.51 -7.22 -10.83
CA GLY A 92 -1.56 -6.21 -10.67
C GLY A 92 -1.06 -4.91 -10.05
N SER A 93 -1.94 -4.22 -9.34
CA SER A 93 -1.64 -2.93 -8.70
C SER A 93 -2.30 -2.83 -7.32
N ASN A 94 -1.71 -2.06 -6.42
CA ASN A 94 -2.29 -1.71 -5.11
C ASN A 94 -2.91 -0.30 -5.11
N CYS A 95 -2.98 0.35 -6.27
CA CYS A 95 -3.45 1.73 -6.39
C CYS A 95 -4.31 1.92 -7.65
N LEU A 96 -5.53 2.37 -7.45
CA LEU A 96 -6.44 2.67 -8.58
C LEU A 96 -5.89 3.77 -9.49
N ALA A 97 -5.25 4.80 -8.93
CA ALA A 97 -4.66 5.87 -9.73
C ALA A 97 -3.53 5.37 -10.63
N GLU A 98 -2.66 4.49 -10.10
CA GLU A 98 -1.60 3.84 -10.85
C GLU A 98 -2.17 2.96 -11.97
N LYS A 99 -3.12 2.09 -11.66
CA LYS A 99 -3.80 1.24 -12.64
C LYS A 99 -4.38 2.07 -13.78
N ARG A 100 -5.09 3.14 -13.46
CA ARG A 100 -5.68 4.06 -14.43
C ARG A 100 -4.63 4.77 -15.29
N MET A 101 -3.49 5.15 -14.70
CA MET A 101 -2.39 5.76 -15.44
C MET A 101 -1.77 4.78 -16.44
N ILE A 102 -1.56 3.53 -16.03
CA ILE A 102 -1.07 2.46 -16.91
C ILE A 102 -2.03 2.25 -18.10
N GLU A 103 -3.33 2.17 -17.82
CA GLU A 103 -4.36 2.05 -18.86
C GLU A 103 -4.34 3.23 -19.83
N THR A 104 -4.21 4.46 -19.31
CA THR A 104 -4.14 5.68 -20.14
C THR A 104 -2.90 5.70 -21.02
N ILE A 105 -1.73 5.31 -20.49
CA ILE A 105 -0.48 5.27 -21.25
C ILE A 105 -0.57 4.23 -22.40
N ARG A 106 -1.22 3.10 -22.15
CA ARG A 106 -1.32 1.99 -23.11
C ARG A 106 -2.45 2.14 -24.11
N GLY A 107 -3.62 2.56 -23.64
CA GLY A 107 -4.86 2.56 -24.41
C GLY A 107 -5.43 3.95 -24.72
N GLY A 108 -4.79 5.01 -24.24
CA GLY A 108 -5.26 6.38 -24.44
C GLY A 108 -6.25 6.87 -23.37
N GLU A 109 -6.95 5.96 -22.69
CA GLU A 109 -7.91 6.31 -21.66
C GLU A 109 -7.95 5.27 -20.52
N ALA A 110 -8.39 5.71 -19.34
CA ALA A 110 -8.56 4.84 -18.19
C ALA A 110 -9.93 4.16 -18.23
N THR A 111 -9.95 2.83 -18.12
CA THR A 111 -11.18 2.01 -18.07
C THR A 111 -11.59 1.66 -16.64
N THR A 112 -10.63 1.49 -15.74
CA THR A 112 -10.90 1.25 -14.32
C THR A 112 -11.46 2.52 -13.68
N ARG A 113 -12.64 2.42 -13.04
CA ARG A 113 -13.23 3.55 -12.32
C ARG A 113 -12.64 3.72 -10.92
N PHE A 114 -12.78 4.91 -10.34
CA PHE A 114 -12.55 5.10 -8.91
C PHE A 114 -13.65 4.46 -8.07
N MET A 115 -13.38 4.26 -6.77
CA MET A 115 -14.32 3.69 -5.82
C MET A 115 -15.57 4.56 -5.67
N LYS A 116 -16.69 3.92 -5.41
CA LYS A 116 -17.98 4.55 -5.11
C LYS A 116 -18.60 3.92 -3.86
N PRO A 117 -19.59 4.55 -3.23
CA PRO A 117 -20.32 3.95 -2.13
C PRO A 117 -20.80 2.52 -2.45
N GLY A 118 -20.58 1.60 -1.52
CA GLY A 118 -20.83 0.17 -1.64
C GLY A 118 -19.65 -0.66 -2.12
N ASP A 119 -18.60 -0.06 -2.66
CA ASP A 119 -17.39 -0.81 -3.01
C ASP A 119 -16.64 -1.26 -1.75
N THR A 120 -16.03 -2.44 -1.84
CA THR A 120 -15.20 -3.00 -0.77
C THR A 120 -13.74 -3.03 -1.17
N ILE A 121 -12.87 -2.79 -0.20
CA ILE A 121 -11.42 -2.89 -0.37
C ILE A 121 -10.81 -3.62 0.83
N ARG A 122 -9.90 -4.56 0.56
CA ARG A 122 -9.16 -5.29 1.58
C ARG A 122 -7.68 -5.28 1.23
N PHE A 123 -6.85 -4.99 2.23
CA PHE A 123 -5.40 -5.09 2.16
C PHE A 123 -4.90 -6.05 3.23
N GLU A 124 -3.99 -6.95 2.86
CA GLU A 124 -3.44 -7.94 3.78
C GLU A 124 -2.06 -8.41 3.34
N MET A 125 -1.21 -8.75 4.32
CA MET A 125 0.03 -9.49 4.10
C MET A 125 -0.05 -10.83 4.82
N LEU A 126 0.33 -11.89 4.12
CA LEU A 126 0.34 -13.25 4.66
C LEU A 126 1.78 -13.73 4.80
N ASN A 127 2.05 -14.52 5.85
CA ASN A 127 3.31 -15.25 5.98
C ASN A 127 3.32 -16.51 5.09
N SER A 128 4.41 -17.27 5.14
CA SER A 128 4.57 -18.53 4.38
C SER A 128 3.50 -19.58 4.69
N ASP A 129 2.89 -19.52 5.87
CA ASP A 129 1.84 -20.45 6.29
C ASP A 129 0.44 -19.97 5.90
N GLY A 130 0.35 -18.86 5.17
CA GLY A 130 -0.92 -18.27 4.76
C GLY A 130 -1.66 -17.54 5.88
N LYS A 131 -0.99 -17.24 7.00
CA LYS A 131 -1.57 -16.50 8.13
C LYS A 131 -1.31 -15.02 7.99
N SER A 132 -2.33 -14.22 8.31
CA SER A 132 -2.20 -12.76 8.34
C SER A 132 -1.23 -12.31 9.41
N ILE A 133 -0.26 -11.46 9.04
CA ILE A 133 0.78 -10.96 9.94
C ILE A 133 0.27 -9.75 10.71
N PHE A 134 -0.30 -8.77 10.01
CA PHE A 134 -0.73 -7.49 10.56
C PHE A 134 -2.25 -7.43 10.82
N GLY A 135 -2.99 -8.48 10.45
CA GLY A 135 -4.41 -8.39 10.25
C GLY A 135 -4.74 -7.68 8.93
N ALA A 136 -6.01 -7.67 8.58
CA ALA A 136 -6.45 -7.00 7.35
C ALA A 136 -6.98 -5.60 7.63
N ILE A 137 -6.75 -4.70 6.68
CA ILE A 137 -7.59 -3.52 6.48
C ILE A 137 -8.72 -3.99 5.56
N ASP A 138 -9.95 -3.98 6.04
CA ASP A 138 -11.12 -4.46 5.30
C ASP A 138 -12.26 -3.45 5.47
N GLN A 139 -12.59 -2.75 4.40
CA GLN A 139 -13.46 -1.59 4.45
C GLN A 139 -14.47 -1.55 3.32
N THR A 140 -15.60 -0.93 3.60
CA THR A 140 -16.61 -0.58 2.60
C THR A 140 -16.69 0.94 2.48
N VAL A 141 -16.73 1.44 1.24
CA VAL A 141 -16.96 2.87 0.98
C VAL A 141 -18.40 3.22 1.32
N VAL A 142 -18.59 4.23 2.13
CA VAL A 142 -19.91 4.78 2.47
C VAL A 142 -20.11 6.16 1.86
N ALA A 143 -21.34 6.55 1.65
CA ALA A 143 -21.66 7.93 1.30
C ALA A 143 -21.42 8.83 2.52
N GLY A 144 -20.78 9.98 2.32
CA GLY A 144 -20.62 11.01 3.33
C GLY A 144 -21.86 11.90 3.45
#